data_56a89dcb5814d3f854b55d443bbf64af
#
_entry.id   56a89dcb5814d3f854b55d443bbf64af
#
_cell.length_a   1.000
_cell.length_b   1.000
_cell.length_c   1.000
_cell.angle_alpha   90.00
_cell.angle_beta   90.00
_cell.angle_gamma   90.00
#
_symmetry.space_group_name_H-M   'P 1'
#
loop_
_entity.id
_entity.type
_entity.pdbx_description
1 polymer ?
#
loop_
_entity_poly.entity_id
_entity_poly.type
_entity_poly.pdbx_seq_one_letter_code
_entity_poly.pdbx_strand_id
1 'polypeptide(L)'
;LRRQRQMCIRDRECMEERQVTADGVTYPLEEPFFVIATQNPVEMQGTFPLPEAQLDRFLLCLSLGYPEKEQELALLSRPAAVPESKPVATAAQLLAARQELAQVTVSAAVQEYLVELAHASREHRGIQLGLSTRGMLSLLEVSRAAAAMHGRTYVTPDDIKWIAADCMAHRMTARGSMWEENQETCRSIAEELLQTVPVPKESLWN
;
A
#
# COMPACT_ATOMS: atom_id res chain seq x y z
N LEU A 1 7.37 -4.84 27.77
CA LEU A 1 6.19 -5.57 27.24
C LEU A 1 4.87 -4.77 27.35
N ARG A 2 4.58 -4.11 28.50
CA ARG A 2 3.35 -3.29 28.64
C ARG A 2 3.35 -2.04 27.74
N ARG A 3 4.48 -1.34 27.59
CA ARG A 3 4.60 -0.15 26.72
C ARG A 3 4.45 -0.50 25.23
N GLN A 4 5.00 -1.62 24.78
CA GLN A 4 4.85 -2.09 23.39
C GLN A 4 3.41 -2.52 23.07
N ARG A 5 2.70 -3.19 24.00
CA ARG A 5 1.28 -3.51 23.83
C ARG A 5 0.38 -2.25 23.73
N GLN A 6 0.70 -1.21 24.51
CA GLN A 6 -0.05 0.06 24.45
C GLN A 6 0.21 0.83 23.14
N MET A 7 1.45 0.83 22.59
CA MET A 7 1.73 1.39 21.27
C MET A 7 0.89 0.67 20.20
N CYS A 8 0.94 -0.66 20.15
CA CYS A 8 0.18 -1.43 19.16
C CYS A 8 -1.35 -1.24 19.24
N ILE A 9 -1.92 -0.94 20.39
CA ILE A 9 -3.36 -0.66 20.56
C ILE A 9 -3.69 0.74 20.02
N ARG A 10 -2.90 1.75 20.36
CA ARG A 10 -3.06 3.14 19.86
C ARG A 10 -2.86 3.23 18.36
N ASP A 11 -1.89 2.51 17.80
CA ASP A 11 -1.63 2.48 16.37
C ASP A 11 -2.81 1.90 15.59
N ARG A 12 -3.47 0.87 16.13
CA ARG A 12 -4.71 0.34 15.54
C ARG A 12 -5.86 1.33 15.56
N GLU A 13 -6.06 1.97 16.70
CA GLU A 13 -7.14 2.94 16.90
C GLU A 13 -6.99 4.12 15.94
N CYS A 14 -5.77 4.68 15.81
CA CYS A 14 -5.55 5.81 14.91
C CYS A 14 -5.70 5.43 13.42
N MET A 15 -5.33 4.21 13.02
CA MET A 15 -5.42 3.77 11.61
C MET A 15 -6.84 3.42 11.18
N GLU A 16 -7.67 2.84 12.06
CA GLU A 16 -9.02 2.38 11.70
C GLU A 16 -10.09 3.38 12.12
N GLU A 17 -10.03 3.83 13.36
CA GLU A 17 -11.07 4.64 13.96
C GLU A 17 -10.78 6.14 13.84
N ARG A 18 -9.58 6.52 13.33
CA ARG A 18 -9.10 7.91 13.21
C ARG A 18 -9.23 8.71 14.49
N GLN A 19 -8.93 8.06 15.60
CA GLN A 19 -8.92 8.64 16.93
C GLN A 19 -7.78 8.08 17.76
N VAL A 20 -7.46 8.74 18.84
CA VAL A 20 -6.49 8.27 19.85
C VAL A 20 -7.12 8.40 21.22
N THR A 21 -7.15 7.30 21.98
CA THR A 21 -7.60 7.32 23.37
C THR A 21 -6.38 7.39 24.30
N ALA A 22 -6.32 8.46 25.10
CA ALA A 22 -5.29 8.68 26.12
C ALA A 22 -5.95 9.05 27.46
N ASP A 23 -5.55 8.36 28.52
CA ASP A 23 -6.02 8.60 29.89
C ASP A 23 -7.56 8.60 30.03
N GLY A 24 -8.25 7.75 29.24
CA GLY A 24 -9.71 7.62 29.22
C GLY A 24 -10.45 8.69 28.41
N VAL A 25 -9.72 9.58 27.72
CA VAL A 25 -10.29 10.59 26.83
C VAL A 25 -9.97 10.22 25.37
N THR A 26 -10.98 10.27 24.52
CA THR A 26 -10.84 10.00 23.08
C THR A 26 -10.70 11.31 22.32
N TYR A 27 -9.65 11.42 21.52
CA TYR A 27 -9.33 12.56 20.69
C TYR A 27 -9.50 12.16 19.23
N PRO A 28 -10.44 12.74 18.47
CA PRO A 28 -10.56 12.51 17.04
C PRO A 28 -9.34 13.12 16.32
N LEU A 29 -8.87 12.45 15.28
CA LEU A 29 -7.76 12.94 14.45
C LEU A 29 -8.34 13.79 13.30
N GLU A 30 -7.75 14.96 13.08
CA GLU A 30 -8.14 15.87 12.00
C GLU A 30 -7.76 15.30 10.63
N GLU A 31 -8.60 15.51 9.62
CA GLU A 31 -8.30 15.14 8.23
C GLU A 31 -7.56 16.28 7.50
N PRO A 32 -6.63 15.97 6.59
CA PRO A 32 -6.17 14.64 6.17
C PRO A 32 -5.18 14.03 7.17
N PHE A 33 -5.40 12.77 7.53
CA PHE A 33 -4.52 12.01 8.41
C PHE A 33 -3.81 10.89 7.65
N PHE A 34 -2.49 10.78 7.81
CA PHE A 34 -1.63 9.77 7.19
C PHE A 34 -0.80 9.04 8.23
N VAL A 35 -0.65 7.75 8.06
CA VAL A 35 0.31 6.94 8.81
C VAL A 35 1.41 6.49 7.85
N ILE A 36 2.64 6.93 8.14
CA ILE A 36 3.84 6.51 7.42
C ILE A 36 4.71 5.75 8.41
N ALA A 37 5.00 4.48 8.09
CA ALA A 37 5.93 3.66 8.85
C ALA A 37 7.14 3.35 7.98
N THR A 38 8.33 3.38 8.59
CA THR A 38 9.57 2.99 7.94
C THR A 38 10.14 1.75 8.61
N GLN A 39 10.69 0.85 7.83
CA GLN A 39 11.45 -0.31 8.28
C GLN A 39 12.84 -0.28 7.66
N ASN A 40 13.86 -0.53 8.47
CA ASN A 40 15.20 -0.77 7.95
C ASN A 40 15.47 -2.28 7.98
N PRO A 41 15.51 -2.96 6.83
CA PRO A 41 15.71 -4.41 6.77
C PRO A 41 17.05 -4.85 7.38
N VAL A 42 18.07 -3.99 7.39
CA VAL A 42 19.41 -4.32 7.94
C VAL A 42 19.42 -4.29 9.47
N GLU A 43 18.56 -3.51 10.13
CA GLU A 43 18.52 -3.34 11.59
C GLU A 43 17.49 -4.24 12.29
N MET A 44 16.96 -5.26 11.64
CA MET A 44 15.94 -6.14 12.20
C MET A 44 16.44 -7.06 13.34
N GLN A 45 17.74 -7.12 13.61
CA GLN A 45 18.27 -7.80 14.77
C GLN A 45 17.92 -7.00 16.06
N GLY A 46 16.80 -7.41 16.68
CA GLY A 46 16.31 -6.80 17.94
C GLY A 46 14.99 -6.05 17.86
N THR A 47 14.41 -5.88 16.68
CA THR A 47 13.04 -5.38 16.48
C THR A 47 12.08 -6.51 16.17
N PHE A 48 10.86 -6.46 16.73
CA PHE A 48 9.82 -7.42 16.36
C PHE A 48 9.15 -6.96 15.06
N PRO A 49 9.03 -7.82 14.03
CA PRO A 49 8.27 -7.49 12.83
C PRO A 49 6.81 -7.17 13.19
N LEU A 50 6.19 -6.28 12.41
CA LEU A 50 4.77 -6.01 12.56
C LEU A 50 3.97 -7.28 12.26
N PRO A 51 2.99 -7.65 13.09
CA PRO A 51 2.10 -8.77 12.78
C PRO A 51 1.37 -8.57 11.45
N GLU A 52 1.11 -9.66 10.72
CA GLU A 52 0.42 -9.66 9.42
C GLU A 52 -0.89 -8.86 9.44
N ALA A 53 -1.67 -8.99 10.52
CA ALA A 53 -2.92 -8.24 10.70
C ALA A 53 -2.71 -6.72 10.84
N GLN A 54 -1.50 -6.25 11.14
CA GLN A 54 -1.16 -4.82 11.16
C GLN A 54 -0.64 -4.36 9.80
N LEU A 55 0.12 -5.21 9.10
CA LEU A 55 0.57 -4.93 7.74
C LEU A 55 -0.60 -4.77 6.77
N ASP A 56 -1.64 -5.58 6.89
CA ASP A 56 -2.87 -5.49 6.06
C ASP A 56 -3.60 -4.13 6.17
N ARG A 57 -3.27 -3.31 7.18
CA ARG A 57 -3.85 -1.96 7.36
C ARG A 57 -3.14 -0.86 6.56
N PHE A 58 -1.87 -1.09 6.17
CA PHE A 58 -1.15 -0.14 5.33
C PHE A 58 -1.63 -0.25 3.89
N LEU A 59 -1.90 0.88 3.27
CA LEU A 59 -2.44 0.93 1.91
C LEU A 59 -1.43 0.43 0.88
N LEU A 60 -0.18 0.85 1.01
CA LEU A 60 0.93 0.50 0.12
C LEU A 60 2.18 0.18 0.94
N CYS A 61 3.03 -0.68 0.37
CA CYS A 61 4.39 -0.93 0.86
C CYS A 61 5.37 -0.68 -0.28
N LEU A 62 6.20 0.35 -0.12
CA LEU A 62 7.14 0.80 -1.13
C LEU A 62 8.57 0.48 -0.71
N SER A 63 9.41 0.13 -1.66
CA SER A 63 10.87 0.02 -1.48
C SER A 63 11.55 1.13 -2.28
N LEU A 64 12.39 1.91 -1.63
CA LEU A 64 13.13 2.99 -2.29
C LEU A 64 14.38 2.49 -3.02
N GLY A 65 14.89 1.30 -2.65
CA GLY A 65 16.15 0.79 -3.18
C GLY A 65 17.36 1.67 -2.82
N TYR A 66 18.46 1.44 -3.54
CA TYR A 66 19.63 2.29 -3.47
C TYR A 66 19.57 3.39 -4.53
N PRO A 67 20.20 4.56 -4.28
CA PRO A 67 20.33 5.61 -5.29
C PRO A 67 21.16 5.14 -6.49
N GLU A 68 20.91 5.73 -7.65
CA GLU A 68 21.78 5.53 -8.83
C GLU A 68 23.18 6.12 -8.60
N LYS A 69 24.19 5.60 -9.29
CA LYS A 69 25.60 5.98 -9.11
C LYS A 69 25.83 7.51 -9.18
N GLU A 70 25.16 8.18 -10.09
CA GLU A 70 25.23 9.63 -10.28
C GLU A 70 24.65 10.39 -9.08
N GLN A 71 23.59 9.85 -8.47
CA GLN A 71 22.99 10.40 -7.27
C GLN A 71 23.90 10.18 -6.06
N GLU A 72 24.53 9.02 -5.93
CA GLU A 72 25.53 8.75 -4.88
C GLU A 72 26.73 9.68 -4.99
N LEU A 73 27.26 9.90 -6.19
CA LEU A 73 28.35 10.86 -6.43
C LEU A 73 27.94 12.28 -6.04
N ALA A 74 26.70 12.69 -6.33
CA ALA A 74 26.18 13.98 -5.93
C ALA A 74 26.06 14.11 -4.41
N LEU A 75 25.75 13.04 -3.67
CA LEU A 75 25.72 13.05 -2.21
C LEU A 75 27.08 13.33 -1.59
N LEU A 76 28.18 12.80 -2.18
CA LEU A 76 29.55 13.07 -1.71
C LEU A 76 29.95 14.53 -1.86
N SER A 77 29.39 15.23 -2.83
CA SER A 77 29.67 16.63 -3.14
C SER A 77 28.66 17.61 -2.51
N ARG A 78 27.69 17.12 -1.72
CA ARG A 78 26.58 17.91 -1.25
C ARG A 78 27.01 18.87 -0.15
N PRO A 79 26.65 20.17 -0.23
CA PRO A 79 26.81 21.09 0.89
C PRO A 79 25.92 20.62 2.07
N ALA A 80 26.37 20.88 3.30
CA ALA A 80 25.70 20.44 4.54
C ALA A 80 24.29 21.00 4.75
N ALA A 81 23.84 21.96 3.95
CA ALA A 81 22.51 22.57 4.02
C ALA A 81 21.50 21.75 3.22
N VAL A 82 20.53 21.16 3.92
CA VAL A 82 19.34 20.56 3.27
C VAL A 82 18.45 21.70 2.76
N PRO A 83 18.05 21.70 1.48
CA PRO A 83 17.14 22.71 0.96
C PRO A 83 15.81 22.67 1.72
N GLU A 84 15.28 23.84 2.07
CA GLU A 84 14.00 23.96 2.77
C GLU A 84 12.87 23.50 1.85
N SER A 85 12.06 22.56 2.32
CA SER A 85 10.88 22.06 1.59
C SER A 85 9.79 23.11 1.60
N LYS A 86 9.21 23.42 0.43
CA LYS A 86 8.05 24.30 0.31
C LYS A 86 6.77 23.48 0.16
N PRO A 87 5.65 23.90 0.78
CA PRO A 87 4.36 23.27 0.57
C PRO A 87 3.96 23.32 -0.92
N VAL A 88 3.52 22.20 -1.48
CA VAL A 88 3.05 22.10 -2.88
C VAL A 88 1.52 22.01 -2.99
N ALA A 89 0.84 21.67 -1.88
CA ALA A 89 -0.61 21.62 -1.79
C ALA A 89 -1.08 21.93 -0.36
N THR A 90 -2.33 22.34 -0.24
CA THR A 90 -3.00 22.55 1.04
C THR A 90 -3.83 21.32 1.43
N ALA A 91 -4.16 21.17 2.72
CA ALA A 91 -5.05 20.13 3.22
C ALA A 91 -6.42 20.15 2.49
N ALA A 92 -6.97 21.33 2.25
CA ALA A 92 -8.24 21.50 1.53
C ALA A 92 -8.17 20.99 0.08
N GLN A 93 -7.08 21.25 -0.64
CA GLN A 93 -6.87 20.71 -1.99
C GLN A 93 -6.77 19.19 -2.00
N LEU A 94 -6.09 18.61 -1.00
CA LEU A 94 -5.97 17.16 -0.89
C LEU A 94 -7.33 16.50 -0.58
N LEU A 95 -8.13 17.09 0.29
CA LEU A 95 -9.47 16.60 0.59
C LEU A 95 -10.42 16.72 -0.62
N ALA A 96 -10.32 17.81 -1.39
CA ALA A 96 -11.07 17.96 -2.64
C ALA A 96 -10.69 16.90 -3.66
N ALA A 97 -9.39 16.67 -3.89
CA ALA A 97 -8.91 15.61 -4.78
C ALA A 97 -9.42 14.22 -4.34
N ARG A 98 -9.43 13.93 -3.03
CA ARG A 98 -9.98 12.68 -2.49
C ARG A 98 -11.49 12.53 -2.78
N GLN A 99 -12.26 13.60 -2.75
CA GLN A 99 -13.69 13.55 -3.11
C GLN A 99 -13.89 13.26 -4.60
N GLU A 100 -13.02 13.79 -5.48
CA GLU A 100 -13.06 13.50 -6.92
C GLU A 100 -12.76 12.03 -7.22
N LEU A 101 -11.90 11.36 -6.45
CA LEU A 101 -11.61 9.92 -6.63
C LEU A 101 -12.86 9.05 -6.50
N ALA A 102 -13.84 9.43 -5.69
CA ALA A 102 -15.09 8.70 -5.55
C ALA A 102 -15.94 8.68 -6.84
N GLN A 103 -15.68 9.62 -7.77
CA GLN A 103 -16.36 9.71 -9.06
C GLN A 103 -15.69 8.87 -10.16
N VAL A 104 -14.48 8.36 -9.91
CA VAL A 104 -13.81 7.46 -10.86
C VAL A 104 -14.55 6.15 -10.94
N THR A 105 -15.07 5.84 -12.12
CA THR A 105 -15.90 4.65 -12.35
C THR A 105 -15.05 3.38 -12.50
N VAL A 106 -15.63 2.26 -12.09
CA VAL A 106 -15.03 0.93 -12.26
C VAL A 106 -16.06 0.03 -12.88
N SER A 107 -15.82 -0.43 -14.10
CA SER A 107 -16.75 -1.31 -14.82
C SER A 107 -16.86 -2.68 -14.12
N ALA A 108 -17.97 -3.38 -14.34
CA ALA A 108 -18.18 -4.72 -13.78
C ALA A 108 -17.05 -5.69 -14.17
N ALA A 109 -16.57 -5.60 -15.41
CA ALA A 109 -15.48 -6.45 -15.90
C ALA A 109 -14.15 -6.19 -15.17
N VAL A 110 -13.86 -4.93 -14.83
CA VAL A 110 -12.65 -4.57 -14.04
C VAL A 110 -12.81 -4.99 -12.58
N GLN A 111 -14.03 -4.91 -12.02
CA GLN A 111 -14.30 -5.44 -10.67
C GLN A 111 -14.13 -6.97 -10.62
N GLU A 112 -14.63 -7.69 -11.64
CA GLU A 112 -14.43 -9.13 -11.76
C GLU A 112 -12.94 -9.49 -11.85
N TYR A 113 -12.15 -8.76 -12.64
CA TYR A 113 -10.70 -8.94 -12.71
C TYR A 113 -10.00 -8.77 -11.35
N LEU A 114 -10.41 -7.78 -10.53
CA LEU A 114 -9.90 -7.62 -9.16
C LEU A 114 -10.23 -8.82 -8.27
N VAL A 115 -11.46 -9.34 -8.39
CA VAL A 115 -11.88 -10.54 -7.64
C VAL A 115 -11.09 -11.76 -8.08
N GLU A 116 -10.89 -11.96 -9.39
CA GLU A 116 -10.08 -13.06 -9.92
C GLU A 116 -8.63 -12.98 -9.45
N LEU A 117 -8.00 -11.81 -9.42
CA LEU A 117 -6.66 -11.62 -8.86
C LEU A 117 -6.61 -12.01 -7.37
N ALA A 118 -7.61 -11.60 -6.59
CA ALA A 118 -7.68 -11.95 -5.18
C ALA A 118 -7.86 -13.46 -4.97
N HIS A 119 -8.72 -14.12 -5.76
CA HIS A 119 -8.90 -15.57 -5.72
C HIS A 119 -7.63 -16.31 -6.15
N ALA A 120 -7.03 -15.92 -7.26
CA ALA A 120 -5.79 -16.52 -7.74
C ALA A 120 -4.66 -16.43 -6.69
N SER A 121 -4.58 -15.32 -5.94
CA SER A 121 -3.61 -15.18 -4.86
C SER A 121 -3.83 -16.18 -3.72
N ARG A 122 -5.09 -16.51 -3.41
CA ARG A 122 -5.45 -17.45 -2.34
C ARG A 122 -5.24 -18.92 -2.75
N GLU A 123 -5.35 -19.20 -4.03
CA GLU A 123 -5.22 -20.54 -4.61
C GLU A 123 -3.80 -20.84 -5.06
N HIS A 124 -2.93 -19.83 -5.11
CA HIS A 124 -1.56 -20.00 -5.60
C HIS A 124 -0.77 -20.95 -4.67
N ARG A 125 -0.13 -21.97 -5.26
CA ARG A 125 0.60 -23.04 -4.54
C ARG A 125 1.71 -22.52 -3.62
N GLY A 126 2.34 -21.41 -3.95
CA GLY A 126 3.41 -20.76 -3.19
C GLY A 126 2.90 -19.87 -2.05
N ILE A 127 1.60 -19.62 -1.95
CA ILE A 127 1.00 -18.75 -0.95
C ILE A 127 0.35 -19.55 0.17
N GLN A 128 0.61 -19.15 1.40
CA GLN A 128 -0.05 -19.67 2.60
C GLN A 128 -1.28 -18.82 2.96
N LEU A 129 -1.13 -17.48 2.90
CA LEU A 129 -2.20 -16.52 3.11
C LEU A 129 -2.24 -15.57 1.93
N GLY A 130 -3.33 -15.63 1.14
CA GLY A 130 -3.56 -14.75 0.00
C GLY A 130 -4.20 -13.43 0.39
N LEU A 131 -4.51 -12.60 -0.62
CA LEU A 131 -5.06 -11.27 -0.44
C LEU A 131 -6.40 -11.30 0.32
N SER A 132 -6.51 -10.54 1.40
CA SER A 132 -7.73 -10.39 2.18
C SER A 132 -8.80 -9.59 1.40
N THR A 133 -10.06 -9.65 1.84
CA THR A 133 -11.12 -8.78 1.29
C THR A 133 -10.78 -7.30 1.50
N ARG A 134 -10.18 -6.94 2.63
CA ARG A 134 -9.68 -5.58 2.89
C ARG A 134 -8.60 -5.20 1.87
N GLY A 135 -7.64 -6.09 1.60
CA GLY A 135 -6.60 -5.87 0.60
C GLY A 135 -7.16 -5.69 -0.81
N MET A 136 -8.19 -6.47 -1.18
CA MET A 136 -8.89 -6.31 -2.46
C MET A 136 -9.59 -4.95 -2.57
N LEU A 137 -10.28 -4.49 -1.52
CA LEU A 137 -10.88 -3.15 -1.48
C LEU A 137 -9.82 -2.05 -1.52
N SER A 138 -8.70 -2.23 -0.83
CA SER A 138 -7.57 -1.30 -0.92
C SER A 138 -7.01 -1.22 -2.34
N LEU A 139 -6.88 -2.36 -3.04
CA LEU A 139 -6.43 -2.39 -4.43
C LEU A 139 -7.39 -1.65 -5.36
N LEU A 140 -8.70 -1.76 -5.14
CA LEU A 140 -9.70 -0.98 -5.87
C LEU A 140 -9.49 0.53 -5.66
N GLU A 141 -9.32 0.98 -4.42
CA GLU A 141 -9.14 2.41 -4.09
C GLU A 141 -7.85 2.98 -4.68
N VAL A 142 -6.73 2.27 -4.59
CA VAL A 142 -5.46 2.74 -5.18
C VAL A 142 -5.51 2.72 -6.71
N SER A 143 -6.28 1.82 -7.32
CA SER A 143 -6.47 1.78 -8.77
C SER A 143 -7.29 2.98 -9.27
N ARG A 144 -8.29 3.45 -8.50
CA ARG A 144 -8.99 4.72 -8.79
C ARG A 144 -8.04 5.90 -8.74
N ALA A 145 -7.18 5.95 -7.71
CA ALA A 145 -6.17 7.00 -7.61
C ALA A 145 -5.19 6.96 -8.79
N ALA A 146 -4.74 5.77 -9.20
CA ALA A 146 -3.88 5.58 -10.36
C ALA A 146 -4.53 6.11 -11.65
N ALA A 147 -5.80 5.76 -11.91
CA ALA A 147 -6.55 6.25 -13.06
C ALA A 147 -6.66 7.77 -13.07
N ALA A 148 -7.00 8.39 -11.93
CA ALA A 148 -7.08 9.84 -11.78
C ALA A 148 -5.72 10.52 -12.01
N MET A 149 -4.62 9.97 -11.49
CA MET A 149 -3.26 10.47 -11.73
C MET A 149 -2.87 10.41 -13.21
N HIS A 150 -3.43 9.45 -13.97
CA HIS A 150 -3.30 9.37 -15.43
C HIS A 150 -4.34 10.20 -16.20
N GLY A 151 -5.11 11.06 -15.51
CA GLY A 151 -6.09 11.97 -16.10
C GLY A 151 -7.36 11.28 -16.61
N ARG A 152 -7.69 10.08 -16.09
CA ARG A 152 -8.88 9.30 -16.49
C ARG A 152 -9.95 9.30 -15.40
N THR A 153 -11.20 9.21 -15.82
CA THR A 153 -12.38 9.11 -14.96
C THR A 153 -12.88 7.67 -14.80
N TYR A 154 -12.15 6.70 -15.31
CA TYR A 154 -12.45 5.27 -15.21
C TYR A 154 -11.16 4.46 -15.03
N VAL A 155 -11.27 3.33 -14.34
CA VAL A 155 -10.16 2.42 -14.06
C VAL A 155 -9.98 1.44 -15.21
N THR A 156 -8.73 1.23 -15.62
CA THR A 156 -8.32 0.20 -16.57
C THR A 156 -7.55 -0.92 -15.88
N PRO A 157 -7.43 -2.11 -16.45
CA PRO A 157 -6.55 -3.17 -15.92
C PRO A 157 -5.08 -2.74 -15.77
N ASP A 158 -4.60 -1.81 -16.59
CA ASP A 158 -3.23 -1.30 -16.50
C ASP A 158 -3.01 -0.46 -15.24
N ASP A 159 -4.03 0.25 -14.74
CA ASP A 159 -3.95 0.96 -13.46
C ASP A 159 -3.80 -0.02 -12.30
N ILE A 160 -4.52 -1.15 -12.37
CA ILE A 160 -4.39 -2.23 -11.39
C ILE A 160 -2.98 -2.82 -11.46
N LYS A 161 -2.50 -3.17 -12.66
CA LYS A 161 -1.17 -3.75 -12.85
C LYS A 161 -0.05 -2.85 -12.35
N TRP A 162 -0.19 -1.54 -12.55
CA TRP A 162 0.81 -0.56 -12.14
C TRP A 162 1.05 -0.53 -10.63
N ILE A 163 0.00 -0.72 -9.81
CA ILE A 163 0.07 -0.54 -8.36
C ILE A 163 -0.10 -1.84 -7.55
N ALA A 164 -0.51 -2.94 -8.20
CA ALA A 164 -0.92 -4.16 -7.51
C ALA A 164 0.19 -4.77 -6.66
N ALA A 165 1.42 -4.85 -7.18
CA ALA A 165 2.53 -5.44 -6.43
C ALA A 165 2.78 -4.70 -5.10
N ASP A 166 2.74 -3.37 -5.11
CA ASP A 166 2.93 -2.52 -3.94
C ASP A 166 1.75 -2.59 -2.94
N CYS A 167 0.56 -2.92 -3.44
CA CYS A 167 -0.64 -3.07 -2.63
C CYS A 167 -0.81 -4.50 -2.08
N MET A 168 -0.37 -5.52 -2.80
CA MET A 168 -0.63 -6.93 -2.48
C MET A 168 0.50 -7.59 -1.68
N ALA A 169 1.76 -7.35 -2.03
CA ALA A 169 2.89 -8.14 -1.54
C ALA A 169 2.98 -8.18 -0.01
N HIS A 170 2.82 -7.05 0.66
CA HIS A 170 2.92 -6.97 2.13
C HIS A 170 1.70 -7.54 2.88
N ARG A 171 0.63 -7.91 2.16
CA ARG A 171 -0.60 -8.50 2.68
C ARG A 171 -0.69 -10.01 2.49
N MET A 172 0.28 -10.59 1.80
CA MET A 172 0.35 -12.01 1.51
C MET A 172 1.46 -12.67 2.32
N THR A 173 1.32 -13.97 2.57
CA THR A 173 2.34 -14.77 3.23
C THR A 173 2.68 -15.96 2.34
N ALA A 174 3.95 -16.08 1.96
CA ALA A 174 4.44 -17.19 1.16
C ALA A 174 4.68 -18.42 2.02
N ARG A 175 4.53 -19.61 1.44
CA ARG A 175 4.78 -20.88 2.13
C ARG A 175 6.27 -21.09 2.35
N GLY A 176 6.66 -21.35 3.60
CA GLY A 176 8.02 -21.75 3.95
C GLY A 176 9.07 -20.64 3.85
N SER A 177 8.69 -19.41 3.52
CA SER A 177 9.62 -18.28 3.52
C SER A 177 9.84 -17.74 4.92
N MET A 178 11.08 -17.34 5.20
CA MET A 178 11.39 -16.54 6.38
C MET A 178 10.87 -15.11 6.17
N TRP A 179 10.69 -14.36 7.24
CA TRP A 179 10.13 -12.99 7.19
C TRP A 179 10.82 -12.07 6.16
N GLU A 180 12.16 -12.15 6.11
CA GLU A 180 12.98 -11.30 5.23
C GLU A 180 12.75 -11.59 3.74
N GLU A 181 12.52 -12.85 3.39
CA GLU A 181 12.28 -13.31 2.02
C GLU A 181 10.81 -13.20 1.61
N ASN A 182 9.89 -13.08 2.58
CA ASN A 182 8.46 -13.14 2.33
C ASN A 182 7.99 -12.03 1.40
N GLN A 183 8.45 -10.79 1.59
CA GLN A 183 8.00 -9.65 0.80
C GLN A 183 8.43 -9.76 -0.66
N GLU A 184 9.68 -10.15 -0.92
CA GLU A 184 10.20 -10.31 -2.28
C GLU A 184 9.51 -11.48 -3.00
N THR A 185 9.34 -12.61 -2.30
CA THR A 185 8.60 -13.77 -2.82
C THR A 185 7.16 -13.42 -3.14
N CYS A 186 6.45 -12.74 -2.24
CA CYS A 186 5.07 -12.32 -2.47
C CYS A 186 4.95 -11.28 -3.59
N ARG A 187 5.93 -10.38 -3.75
CA ARG A 187 5.99 -9.44 -4.88
C ARG A 187 6.13 -10.18 -6.20
N SER A 188 7.07 -11.12 -6.29
CA SER A 188 7.27 -11.93 -7.49
C SER A 188 6.01 -12.73 -7.85
N ILE A 189 5.33 -13.31 -6.86
CA ILE A 189 4.06 -14.02 -7.07
C ILE A 189 2.96 -13.05 -7.52
N ALA A 190 2.86 -11.85 -6.95
CA ALA A 190 1.90 -10.84 -7.39
C ALA A 190 2.12 -10.48 -8.87
N GLU A 191 3.36 -10.27 -9.28
CA GLU A 191 3.74 -10.00 -10.67
C GLU A 191 3.41 -11.17 -11.60
N GLU A 192 3.63 -12.43 -11.17
CA GLU A 192 3.22 -13.63 -11.91
C GLU A 192 1.69 -13.68 -12.09
N LEU A 193 0.92 -13.39 -11.04
CA LEU A 193 -0.55 -13.36 -11.10
C LEU A 193 -1.07 -12.30 -12.09
N LEU A 194 -0.43 -11.13 -12.13
CA LEU A 194 -0.78 -10.05 -13.08
C LEU A 194 -0.53 -10.43 -14.56
N GLN A 195 0.34 -11.40 -14.80
CA GLN A 195 0.61 -11.94 -16.14
C GLN A 195 -0.30 -13.12 -16.50
N THR A 196 -0.72 -13.91 -15.52
CA THR A 196 -1.45 -15.17 -15.74
C THR A 196 -2.96 -15.01 -15.66
N VAL A 197 -3.48 -14.11 -14.82
CA VAL A 197 -4.91 -13.85 -14.72
C VAL A 197 -5.41 -13.12 -15.98
N PRO A 198 -6.45 -13.64 -16.66
CA PRO A 198 -6.93 -13.05 -17.90
C PRO A 198 -7.44 -11.63 -17.72
N VAL A 199 -6.96 -10.72 -18.57
CA VAL A 199 -7.41 -9.33 -18.58
C VAL A 199 -8.73 -9.21 -19.35
N PRO A 200 -9.74 -8.46 -18.82
CA PRO A 200 -10.98 -8.22 -19.55
C PRO A 200 -10.73 -7.47 -20.86
N LYS A 201 -11.64 -7.64 -21.86
CA LYS A 201 -11.52 -6.96 -23.16
C LYS A 201 -11.67 -5.44 -22.99
N GLU A 202 -10.92 -4.68 -23.77
CA GLU A 202 -10.89 -3.21 -23.71
C GLU A 202 -12.28 -2.56 -23.84
N SER A 203 -13.17 -3.12 -24.67
CA SER A 203 -14.56 -2.66 -24.83
C SER A 203 -15.42 -2.73 -23.56
N LEU A 204 -14.91 -3.33 -22.48
CA LEU A 204 -15.62 -3.52 -21.20
C LEU A 204 -15.10 -2.63 -20.08
N TRP A 205 -14.12 -1.73 -20.32
CA TRP A 205 -13.52 -0.89 -19.27
C TRP A 205 -14.22 0.45 -19.09
N ASN A 206 -14.87 0.96 -20.13
CA ASN A 206 -15.52 2.28 -20.17
C ASN A 206 -16.91 2.26 -19.53
#